data_8f1addfdf2c6c8b2bc6c2509e129e8c6
#
_entry.id   8f1addfdf2c6c8b2bc6c2509e129e8c6
#
_cell.length_a   1.000
_cell.length_b   1.000
_cell.length_c   1.000
_cell.angle_alpha   90.00
_cell.angle_beta   90.00
_cell.angle_gamma   90.00
#
_symmetry.space_group_name_H-M   'P 1'
#
loop_
_entity.id
_entity.type
_entity.pdbx_description
1 polymer ?
#
loop_
_entity_poly.entity_id
_entity_poly.type
_entity_poly.pdbx_seq_one_letter_code
_entity_poly.pdbx_strand_id
1 'polypeptide(L)'
;MVSFTTSSGKVTVNNWGYELQGTNGNPLDAGLLISATHDFLVIDSTRDGSNAERFTADEITRMKDGMGGRSVVASYISIGEAAEFRDYWKTTWTSGGEARDKLTSNAPDWLGPVNADWPESRKVRYWDKDWQDLIFNDKKTGDFDAFVKAGFDAAYLDIVDAYYFWGAEASAKDRQPGDPANTKQAAQRMVDFIVALTEHARKTNPDFFVIPQNGAFIMEDLGSDSARKKAYLGAIGGIAVEDVYYGGEADENNKLNPDRETIDVLKKDFLANGKPVFAVDYINGTARIDEFNKLALKDGFIPYAAPDRDLDRLAAPHDGDPVFIRPTDKNDSLRGSQLADTIDGLAGSDRIDGRNGNDRLDGGKGNDTLIGGSGNDKLSGGAGNDKLYGGAGQDALAGSSGADIFVFDTKLGASNIDTISAFSAKDDTIWLDDDIFTKAGKVDDLLSSAFHTGTKAHDASDRIIYDKLTGKLFYDADGTGKTAAVQFAQLDKNLSLTASDFDIIG
;
A
#
# COMPACT_ATOMS: atom_id res chain seq x y z
N MET A 1 0.01 -11.84 5.01
CA MET A 1 -0.17 -10.47 5.52
C MET A 1 1.00 -10.10 6.41
N VAL A 2 1.66 -9.05 6.10
CA VAL A 2 2.78 -8.49 6.86
C VAL A 2 2.34 -7.13 7.42
N SER A 3 2.86 -6.73 8.58
CA SER A 3 2.52 -5.41 9.13
C SER A 3 3.79 -4.69 9.56
N PHE A 4 3.85 -3.41 9.22
CA PHE A 4 4.89 -2.49 9.64
C PHE A 4 4.35 -1.50 10.67
N THR A 5 5.17 -1.15 11.65
CA THR A 5 4.91 0.03 12.50
C THR A 5 5.61 1.21 11.86
N THR A 6 4.88 2.29 11.64
CA THR A 6 5.39 3.54 11.09
C THR A 6 5.08 4.69 12.05
N SER A 7 5.61 5.87 11.80
CA SER A 7 5.29 7.07 12.58
C SER A 7 3.78 7.41 12.56
N SER A 8 3.06 6.96 11.53
CA SER A 8 1.61 7.15 11.40
C SER A 8 0.77 6.01 12.00
N GLY A 9 1.42 4.94 12.51
CA GLY A 9 0.76 3.78 13.12
C GLY A 9 1.08 2.46 12.40
N LYS A 10 0.25 1.43 12.65
CA LYS A 10 0.45 0.11 12.06
C LYS A 10 -0.18 0.04 10.68
N VAL A 11 0.60 -0.35 9.67
CA VAL A 11 0.16 -0.58 8.29
C VAL A 11 0.28 -2.07 7.97
N THR A 12 -0.76 -2.65 7.39
CA THR A 12 -0.73 -4.02 6.88
C THR A 12 -0.42 -3.98 5.40
N VAL A 13 0.57 -4.75 4.96
CA VAL A 13 1.04 -4.78 3.58
C VAL A 13 0.71 -6.14 2.96
N ASN A 14 -0.09 -6.13 1.90
CA ASN A 14 -0.45 -7.29 1.08
C ASN A 14 0.14 -7.19 -0.32
N ASN A 15 0.26 -5.97 -0.83
CA ASN A 15 0.80 -5.66 -2.15
C ASN A 15 1.84 -4.53 -2.05
N TRP A 16 2.57 -4.28 -3.13
CA TRP A 16 3.51 -3.18 -3.21
C TRP A 16 3.68 -2.70 -4.64
N GLY A 17 4.24 -1.51 -4.81
CA GLY A 17 4.52 -0.88 -6.09
C GLY A 17 5.90 -0.23 -6.10
N TYR A 18 6.48 -0.11 -7.29
CA TYR A 18 7.82 0.41 -7.49
C TYR A 18 7.83 1.31 -8.73
N GLU A 19 8.08 2.61 -8.53
CA GLU A 19 8.15 3.62 -9.59
C GLU A 19 9.26 4.61 -9.29
N LEU A 20 10.25 4.72 -10.17
CA LEU A 20 11.40 5.59 -9.99
C LEU A 20 11.39 6.80 -10.90
N GLN A 21 10.66 6.73 -12.00
CA GLN A 21 10.58 7.79 -13.02
C GLN A 21 9.11 8.03 -13.38
N GLY A 22 8.79 9.24 -13.81
CA GLY A 22 7.47 9.50 -14.38
C GLY A 22 7.35 9.00 -15.82
N THR A 23 6.15 8.66 -16.21
CA THR A 23 5.83 8.08 -17.53
C THR A 23 6.34 8.94 -18.69
N ASN A 24 7.02 8.31 -19.65
CA ASN A 24 7.60 8.96 -20.83
C ASN A 24 8.66 10.02 -20.51
N GLY A 25 9.47 9.83 -19.46
CA GLY A 25 10.54 10.75 -19.08
C GLY A 25 10.05 12.06 -18.46
N ASN A 26 8.79 12.13 -18.04
CA ASN A 26 8.30 13.22 -17.20
C ASN A 26 8.72 13.02 -15.74
N PRO A 27 8.81 14.09 -14.93
CA PRO A 27 8.99 13.95 -13.50
C PRO A 27 7.87 13.14 -12.84
N LEU A 28 8.17 12.46 -11.70
CA LEU A 28 7.18 11.77 -10.87
C LEU A 28 6.05 12.73 -10.45
N ASP A 29 4.80 12.30 -10.61
CA ASP A 29 3.61 13.10 -10.29
C ASP A 29 3.10 12.79 -8.89
N ALA A 30 3.29 13.73 -7.95
CA ALA A 30 2.79 13.61 -6.59
C ALA A 30 1.26 13.41 -6.51
N GLY A 31 0.49 14.00 -7.42
CA GLY A 31 -0.97 13.86 -7.46
C GLY A 31 -1.39 12.44 -7.81
N LEU A 32 -0.68 11.79 -8.74
CA LEU A 32 -0.88 10.38 -9.05
C LEU A 32 -0.51 9.49 -7.87
N LEU A 33 0.68 9.68 -7.29
CA LEU A 33 1.17 8.86 -6.18
C LEU A 33 0.28 8.94 -4.94
N ILE A 34 -0.34 10.10 -4.66
CA ILE A 34 -1.31 10.28 -3.58
C ILE A 34 -2.58 9.42 -3.81
N SER A 35 -2.93 9.15 -5.06
CA SER A 35 -4.08 8.32 -5.42
C SER A 35 -3.74 6.84 -5.67
N ALA A 36 -2.48 6.42 -5.46
CA ALA A 36 -2.07 5.03 -5.57
C ALA A 36 -2.68 4.16 -4.46
N THR A 37 -3.02 2.93 -4.80
CA THR A 37 -3.68 1.97 -3.87
C THR A 37 -2.74 0.91 -3.31
N HIS A 38 -1.44 1.08 -3.54
CA HIS A 38 -0.43 0.14 -3.06
C HIS A 38 -0.19 0.33 -1.55
N ASP A 39 -0.21 -0.78 -0.81
CA ASP A 39 0.04 -0.80 0.64
C ASP A 39 1.48 -0.40 1.01
N PHE A 40 2.41 -0.67 0.09
CA PHE A 40 3.82 -0.30 0.21
C PHE A 40 4.30 0.25 -1.12
N LEU A 41 4.71 1.51 -1.14
CA LEU A 41 5.12 2.24 -2.33
C LEU A 41 6.60 2.60 -2.25
N VAL A 42 7.38 2.20 -3.25
CA VAL A 42 8.79 2.58 -3.41
C VAL A 42 8.89 3.61 -4.53
N ILE A 43 9.42 4.78 -4.21
CA ILE A 43 9.62 5.89 -5.16
C ILE A 43 11.00 6.51 -4.98
N ASP A 44 11.50 7.26 -5.96
CA ASP A 44 12.64 8.15 -5.71
C ASP A 44 12.21 9.30 -4.77
N SER A 45 13.11 9.80 -3.96
CA SER A 45 12.85 10.96 -3.08
C SER A 45 12.72 12.29 -3.84
N THR A 46 13.03 12.26 -5.11
CA THR A 46 13.00 13.40 -6.03
C THR A 46 12.16 13.05 -7.25
N ARG A 47 11.59 14.08 -7.92
CA ARG A 47 10.76 13.86 -9.10
C ARG A 47 11.58 13.56 -10.37
N ASP A 48 12.83 14.06 -10.43
CA ASP A 48 13.69 14.02 -11.63
C ASP A 48 15.15 13.64 -11.34
N GLY A 49 15.43 13.16 -10.12
CA GLY A 49 16.78 12.81 -9.67
C GLY A 49 17.55 13.98 -9.04
N SER A 50 17.06 15.21 -9.13
CA SER A 50 17.72 16.41 -8.59
C SER A 50 17.23 16.79 -7.18
N ASN A 51 18.10 17.38 -6.38
CA ASN A 51 17.76 17.88 -5.05
C ASN A 51 16.76 19.06 -5.08
N ALA A 52 16.62 19.75 -6.21
CA ALA A 52 15.70 20.85 -6.36
C ALA A 52 14.23 20.38 -6.44
N GLU A 53 14.01 19.16 -6.94
CA GLU A 53 12.69 18.58 -7.18
C GLU A 53 12.33 17.48 -6.15
N ARG A 54 12.75 17.64 -4.89
CA ARG A 54 12.38 16.73 -3.80
C ARG A 54 10.90 16.84 -3.45
N PHE A 55 10.31 15.71 -3.11
CA PHE A 55 8.98 15.68 -2.51
C PHE A 55 8.97 16.39 -1.15
N THR A 56 7.92 17.18 -0.92
CA THR A 56 7.70 17.87 0.36
C THR A 56 7.15 16.92 1.43
N ALA A 57 7.28 17.30 2.71
CA ALA A 57 6.72 16.53 3.81
C ALA A 57 5.17 16.41 3.75
N ASP A 58 4.49 17.42 3.20
CA ASP A 58 3.04 17.39 2.98
C ASP A 58 2.67 16.35 1.92
N GLU A 59 3.37 16.32 0.80
CA GLU A 59 3.15 15.33 -0.25
C GLU A 59 3.38 13.91 0.23
N ILE A 60 4.47 13.66 0.96
CA ILE A 60 4.73 12.33 1.56
C ILE A 60 3.64 11.95 2.56
N THR A 61 3.18 12.89 3.40
CA THR A 61 2.07 12.63 4.33
C THR A 61 0.79 12.27 3.57
N ARG A 62 0.48 12.98 2.49
CA ARG A 62 -0.69 12.71 1.67
C ARG A 62 -0.58 11.39 0.88
N MET A 63 0.61 10.98 0.46
CA MET A 63 0.83 9.64 -0.12
C MET A 63 0.60 8.54 0.91
N LYS A 64 0.98 8.76 2.17
CA LYS A 64 0.80 7.80 3.27
C LYS A 64 -0.64 7.62 3.71
N ASP A 65 -1.43 8.69 3.67
CA ASP A 65 -2.84 8.72 4.11
C ASP A 65 -3.76 9.17 2.96
N GLY A 66 -3.40 8.85 1.71
CA GLY A 66 -4.11 9.27 0.51
C GLY A 66 -5.36 8.47 0.19
N MET A 67 -5.87 8.64 -1.03
CA MET A 67 -7.14 8.03 -1.48
C MET A 67 -7.10 6.50 -1.56
N GLY A 68 -5.91 5.90 -1.70
CA GLY A 68 -5.70 4.45 -1.70
C GLY A 68 -5.62 3.82 -0.30
N GLY A 69 -5.87 4.61 0.76
CA GLY A 69 -5.74 4.15 2.14
C GLY A 69 -4.35 4.42 2.73
N ARG A 70 -4.07 3.82 3.90
CA ARG A 70 -2.81 4.03 4.59
C ARG A 70 -1.71 3.15 4.03
N SER A 71 -0.67 3.76 3.45
CA SER A 71 0.48 3.11 2.83
C SER A 71 1.78 3.35 3.60
N VAL A 72 2.73 2.43 3.43
CA VAL A 72 4.16 2.67 3.73
C VAL A 72 4.79 3.32 2.51
N VAL A 73 5.44 4.46 2.67
CA VAL A 73 6.17 5.12 1.59
C VAL A 73 7.67 5.05 1.85
N ALA A 74 8.40 4.36 0.98
CA ALA A 74 9.84 4.18 1.02
C ALA A 74 10.54 4.99 -0.07
N SER A 75 11.69 5.59 0.28
CA SER A 75 12.55 6.24 -0.70
C SER A 75 13.59 5.28 -1.24
N TYR A 76 13.69 5.18 -2.56
CA TYR A 76 14.80 4.51 -3.23
C TYR A 76 16.13 5.26 -3.01
N ILE A 77 17.19 4.53 -2.78
CA ILE A 77 18.57 5.05 -2.76
C ILE A 77 19.57 3.93 -3.09
N SER A 78 20.48 4.20 -4.03
CA SER A 78 21.62 3.31 -4.27
C SER A 78 22.71 3.59 -3.22
N ILE A 79 23.17 2.54 -2.55
CA ILE A 79 24.27 2.63 -1.55
C ILE A 79 25.56 1.97 -2.00
N GLY A 80 25.50 1.16 -3.06
CA GLY A 80 26.64 0.43 -3.64
C GLY A 80 27.21 1.07 -4.90
N GLU A 81 26.54 2.09 -5.45
CA GLU A 81 26.95 2.77 -6.68
C GLU A 81 26.73 4.28 -6.63
N ALA A 82 27.53 5.00 -7.41
CA ALA A 82 27.41 6.43 -7.63
C ALA A 82 26.99 6.70 -9.09
N ALA A 83 25.85 7.35 -9.29
CA ALA A 83 25.30 7.70 -10.58
C ALA A 83 25.60 9.16 -10.96
N GLU A 84 25.87 9.37 -12.26
CA GLU A 84 26.28 10.69 -12.79
C GLU A 84 25.15 11.71 -12.83
N PHE A 85 23.91 11.30 -12.77
CA PHE A 85 22.75 12.18 -12.73
C PHE A 85 22.37 12.68 -11.32
N ARG A 86 23.09 12.23 -10.30
CA ARG A 86 22.87 12.70 -8.92
C ARG A 86 23.68 13.96 -8.63
N ASP A 87 23.13 14.88 -7.85
CA ASP A 87 23.73 16.20 -7.55
C ASP A 87 25.10 16.15 -6.87
N TYR A 88 25.46 15.03 -6.22
CA TYR A 88 26.79 14.85 -5.65
C TYR A 88 27.88 14.59 -6.72
N TRP A 89 27.51 14.20 -7.95
CA TRP A 89 28.47 13.90 -9.02
C TRP A 89 29.21 15.16 -9.47
N LYS A 90 30.52 15.03 -9.68
CA LYS A 90 31.33 16.13 -10.21
C LYS A 90 31.93 15.72 -11.55
N THR A 91 31.63 16.45 -12.58
CA THR A 91 32.16 16.23 -13.93
C THR A 91 33.69 16.23 -14.01
N THR A 92 34.36 16.83 -13.00
CA THR A 92 35.83 16.81 -12.90
C THR A 92 36.41 15.47 -12.43
N TRP A 93 35.59 14.54 -11.97
CA TRP A 93 36.06 13.22 -11.53
C TRP A 93 36.46 12.31 -12.68
N THR A 94 35.95 12.58 -13.89
CA THR A 94 36.25 11.82 -15.08
C THR A 94 36.74 12.73 -16.21
N SER A 95 37.44 12.16 -17.23
CA SER A 95 38.06 12.91 -18.29
C SER A 95 37.09 13.60 -19.27
N GLY A 96 35.87 13.06 -19.41
CA GLY A 96 34.82 13.62 -20.26
C GLY A 96 33.60 14.11 -19.46
N GLY A 97 33.57 13.87 -18.14
CA GLY A 97 32.49 14.30 -17.26
C GLY A 97 31.45 13.22 -16.98
N GLU A 98 31.38 12.17 -17.79
CA GLU A 98 30.44 11.06 -17.65
C GLU A 98 31.03 9.89 -16.83
N ALA A 99 30.17 9.08 -16.19
CA ALA A 99 30.63 7.97 -15.35
C ALA A 99 31.45 6.92 -16.13
N ARG A 100 31.14 6.70 -17.39
CA ARG A 100 31.87 5.76 -18.28
C ARG A 100 33.28 6.19 -18.62
N ASP A 101 33.62 7.47 -18.42
CA ASP A 101 34.93 8.01 -18.77
C ASP A 101 36.02 7.62 -17.78
N LYS A 102 37.28 7.77 -18.19
CA LYS A 102 38.45 7.48 -17.35
C LYS A 102 38.52 8.42 -16.14
N LEU A 103 38.76 7.88 -14.94
CA LEU A 103 38.96 8.66 -13.75
C LEU A 103 40.15 9.61 -13.84
N THR A 104 40.00 10.82 -13.34
CA THR A 104 41.06 11.83 -13.18
C THR A 104 41.66 11.76 -11.76
N SER A 105 42.70 12.57 -11.51
CA SER A 105 43.27 12.74 -10.20
C SER A 105 42.36 13.49 -9.21
N ASN A 106 41.22 14.02 -9.66
CA ASN A 106 40.24 14.70 -8.82
C ASN A 106 39.14 13.73 -8.34
N ALA A 107 39.11 12.49 -8.88
CA ALA A 107 38.17 11.47 -8.41
C ALA A 107 38.46 11.09 -6.96
N PRO A 108 37.43 10.92 -6.13
CA PRO A 108 37.63 10.47 -4.76
C PRO A 108 38.05 9.00 -4.71
N ASP A 109 38.75 8.61 -3.66
CA ASP A 109 39.28 7.25 -3.47
C ASP A 109 38.16 6.19 -3.38
N TRP A 110 36.97 6.59 -2.93
CA TRP A 110 35.81 5.70 -2.85
C TRP A 110 35.19 5.36 -4.20
N LEU A 111 35.46 6.13 -5.27
CA LEU A 111 34.89 5.91 -6.60
C LEU A 111 35.63 4.78 -7.30
N GLY A 112 34.92 3.74 -7.67
CA GLY A 112 35.42 2.50 -8.26
C GLY A 112 35.28 2.40 -9.79
N PRO A 113 35.30 1.18 -10.33
CA PRO A 113 35.13 0.95 -11.76
C PRO A 113 33.68 1.26 -12.21
N VAL A 114 33.52 1.46 -13.52
CA VAL A 114 32.21 1.61 -14.18
C VAL A 114 31.39 0.34 -13.94
N ASN A 115 30.11 0.48 -13.73
CA ASN A 115 29.18 -0.63 -13.82
C ASN A 115 29.02 -1.01 -15.30
N ALA A 116 29.23 -2.28 -15.63
CA ALA A 116 29.17 -2.74 -17.03
C ALA A 116 27.74 -2.74 -17.58
N ASP A 117 26.77 -2.98 -16.71
CA ASP A 117 25.36 -3.08 -17.07
C ASP A 117 24.67 -1.70 -17.09
N TRP A 118 25.16 -0.76 -16.24
CA TRP A 118 24.68 0.62 -16.11
C TRP A 118 25.84 1.61 -16.24
N PRO A 119 26.27 1.96 -17.47
CA PRO A 119 27.50 2.74 -17.71
C PRO A 119 27.48 4.18 -17.17
N GLU A 120 26.31 4.71 -16.83
CA GLU A 120 26.07 5.98 -16.13
C GLU A 120 26.33 5.91 -14.62
N SER A 121 26.72 4.75 -14.11
CA SER A 121 27.07 4.56 -12.70
C SER A 121 28.42 3.89 -12.50
N ARG A 122 28.94 4.02 -11.29
CA ARG A 122 30.19 3.40 -10.86
C ARG A 122 30.02 2.72 -9.50
N LYS A 123 30.62 1.53 -9.35
CA LYS A 123 30.75 0.87 -8.06
C LYS A 123 31.46 1.80 -7.07
N VAL A 124 31.04 1.79 -5.81
CA VAL A 124 31.66 2.59 -4.75
C VAL A 124 32.23 1.71 -3.65
N ARG A 125 33.24 2.24 -2.93
CA ARG A 125 33.72 1.67 -1.67
C ARG A 125 32.78 2.12 -0.56
N TYR A 126 31.65 1.45 -0.42
CA TYR A 126 30.57 1.80 0.51
C TYR A 126 31.00 1.83 1.98
N TRP A 127 32.17 1.29 2.31
CA TRP A 127 32.80 1.41 3.64
C TRP A 127 33.62 2.67 3.82
N ASP A 128 33.84 3.46 2.76
CA ASP A 128 34.58 4.71 2.83
C ASP A 128 33.71 5.78 3.50
N LYS A 129 34.35 6.52 4.44
CA LYS A 129 33.64 7.50 5.25
C LYS A 129 33.12 8.68 4.42
N ASP A 130 33.88 9.11 3.41
CA ASP A 130 33.49 10.25 2.56
C ASP A 130 32.31 9.89 1.67
N TRP A 131 32.22 8.63 1.20
CA TRP A 131 31.00 8.12 0.55
C TRP A 131 29.82 8.09 1.52
N GLN A 132 30.01 7.51 2.71
CA GLN A 132 28.94 7.44 3.70
C GLN A 132 28.44 8.83 4.10
N ASP A 133 29.33 9.84 4.16
CA ASP A 133 28.97 11.22 4.52
C ASP A 133 28.14 11.93 3.42
N LEU A 134 28.20 11.47 2.15
CA LEU A 134 27.28 11.92 1.11
C LEU A 134 25.87 11.35 1.32
N ILE A 135 25.78 10.12 1.83
CA ILE A 135 24.52 9.44 2.07
C ILE A 135 23.87 9.96 3.36
N PHE A 136 24.58 9.89 4.50
CA PHE A 136 24.10 10.39 5.80
C PHE A 136 25.26 10.92 6.64
N ASN A 137 25.03 11.94 7.45
CA ASN A 137 26.05 12.51 8.31
C ASN A 137 25.47 13.21 9.55
N ASP A 138 26.34 13.52 10.53
CA ASP A 138 25.92 14.17 11.78
C ASP A 138 25.36 15.59 11.58
N LYS A 139 25.66 16.24 10.45
CA LYS A 139 25.11 17.57 10.08
C LYS A 139 23.73 17.45 9.45
N LYS A 140 23.26 16.23 9.16
CA LYS A 140 21.98 15.93 8.50
C LYS A 140 21.83 16.61 7.13
N THR A 141 22.87 16.52 6.32
CA THR A 141 22.95 17.12 4.99
C THR A 141 23.15 16.11 3.87
N GLY A 142 23.16 14.80 4.18
CA GLY A 142 23.21 13.73 3.19
C GLY A 142 21.87 13.54 2.49
N ASP A 143 21.87 12.83 1.38
CA ASP A 143 20.65 12.55 0.61
C ASP A 143 19.64 11.74 1.43
N PHE A 144 20.12 10.76 2.16
CA PHE A 144 19.30 9.97 3.08
C PHE A 144 18.68 10.82 4.20
N ASP A 145 19.45 11.76 4.77
CA ASP A 145 18.92 12.69 5.79
C ASP A 145 17.75 13.53 5.28
N ALA A 146 17.81 13.91 3.99
CA ALA A 146 16.78 14.75 3.40
C ALA A 146 15.42 14.04 3.32
N PHE A 147 15.38 12.79 2.86
CA PHE A 147 14.09 12.09 2.78
C PHE A 147 13.61 11.54 4.14
N VAL A 148 14.49 11.18 5.06
CA VAL A 148 14.08 10.91 6.45
C VAL A 148 13.38 12.13 7.06
N LYS A 149 13.92 13.34 6.81
CA LYS A 149 13.31 14.61 7.24
C LYS A 149 11.99 14.90 6.51
N ALA A 150 11.85 14.52 5.25
CA ALA A 150 10.61 14.65 4.49
C ALA A 150 9.50 13.70 4.98
N GLY A 151 9.83 12.73 5.84
CA GLY A 151 8.83 11.90 6.50
C GLY A 151 8.58 10.54 5.84
N PHE A 152 9.46 10.09 4.94
CA PHE A 152 9.41 8.70 4.47
C PHE A 152 9.47 7.71 5.63
N ASP A 153 8.78 6.60 5.53
CA ASP A 153 8.74 5.56 6.57
C ASP A 153 9.93 4.62 6.51
N ALA A 154 10.48 4.45 5.30
CA ALA A 154 11.54 3.50 5.02
C ALA A 154 12.48 3.99 3.91
N ALA A 155 13.60 3.28 3.76
CA ALA A 155 14.44 3.35 2.57
C ALA A 155 14.51 2.00 1.85
N TYR A 156 14.41 2.03 0.55
CA TYR A 156 14.68 0.91 -0.34
C TYR A 156 16.12 1.03 -0.81
N LEU A 157 16.98 0.12 -0.34
CA LEU A 157 18.44 0.20 -0.54
C LEU A 157 18.85 -0.64 -1.74
N ASP A 158 19.23 0.01 -2.79
CA ASP A 158 19.71 -0.66 -4.00
C ASP A 158 21.21 -0.94 -3.96
N ILE A 159 21.63 -1.92 -4.78
CA ILE A 159 23.02 -2.36 -4.97
C ILE A 159 23.66 -2.82 -3.63
N VAL A 160 22.89 -3.50 -2.81
CA VAL A 160 23.43 -4.13 -1.58
C VAL A 160 24.39 -5.26 -1.94
N ASP A 161 24.18 -5.95 -3.05
CA ASP A 161 25.05 -6.99 -3.60
C ASP A 161 26.41 -6.49 -4.07
N ALA A 162 26.68 -5.17 -4.08
CA ALA A 162 28.03 -4.62 -4.29
C ALA A 162 29.08 -5.24 -3.35
N TYR A 163 28.67 -5.82 -2.20
CA TYR A 163 29.60 -6.54 -1.35
C TYR A 163 30.19 -7.77 -2.05
N TYR A 164 29.40 -8.44 -2.90
CA TYR A 164 29.86 -9.60 -3.64
C TYR A 164 30.89 -9.19 -4.71
N PHE A 165 30.62 -8.09 -5.45
CA PHE A 165 31.59 -7.51 -6.37
C PHE A 165 32.96 -7.28 -5.68
N TRP A 166 32.98 -6.53 -4.58
CA TRP A 166 34.23 -6.20 -3.88
C TRP A 166 34.86 -7.40 -3.16
N GLY A 167 34.08 -8.39 -2.77
CA GLY A 167 34.54 -9.59 -2.10
C GLY A 167 35.12 -10.66 -3.01
N ALA A 168 34.53 -10.85 -4.19
CA ALA A 168 34.79 -11.96 -5.09
C ALA A 168 35.24 -11.54 -6.52
N GLU A 169 34.63 -10.50 -7.09
CA GLU A 169 34.73 -10.22 -8.53
C GLU A 169 35.78 -9.13 -8.87
N ALA A 170 35.95 -8.14 -7.99
CA ALA A 170 36.84 -7.01 -8.26
C ALA A 170 38.25 -7.48 -8.64
N SER A 171 38.72 -7.06 -9.81
CA SER A 171 40.03 -7.45 -10.32
C SER A 171 41.16 -6.73 -9.57
N ALA A 172 42.40 -7.23 -9.67
CA ALA A 172 43.55 -6.63 -9.02
C ALA A 172 43.80 -5.17 -9.40
N LYS A 173 43.39 -4.75 -10.60
CA LYS A 173 43.51 -3.35 -11.07
C LYS A 173 42.50 -2.40 -10.43
N ASP A 174 41.38 -2.95 -9.95
CA ASP A 174 40.28 -2.19 -9.35
C ASP A 174 40.44 -2.08 -7.83
N ARG A 175 41.33 -2.89 -7.25
CA ARG A 175 41.56 -2.95 -5.79
C ARG A 175 42.61 -1.93 -5.33
N GLN A 176 42.38 -1.46 -4.10
CA GLN A 176 43.30 -0.56 -3.37
C GLN A 176 43.65 -1.15 -2.00
N PRO A 177 44.75 -0.68 -1.37
CA PRO A 177 45.04 -1.04 0.02
C PRO A 177 43.87 -0.67 0.93
N GLY A 178 43.41 -1.65 1.70
CA GLY A 178 42.26 -1.46 2.59
C GLY A 178 40.95 -2.01 2.06
N ASP A 179 40.87 -2.42 0.79
CA ASP A 179 39.68 -3.12 0.27
C ASP A 179 39.45 -4.47 0.96
N PRO A 180 38.22 -5.01 1.01
CA PRO A 180 37.93 -6.30 1.61
C PRO A 180 38.75 -7.42 0.96
N ALA A 181 39.35 -8.31 1.75
CA ALA A 181 40.14 -9.41 1.22
C ALA A 181 39.32 -10.58 0.68
N ASN A 182 38.02 -10.63 1.02
CA ASN A 182 37.10 -11.69 0.63
C ASN A 182 35.64 -11.27 0.85
N THR A 183 34.68 -12.08 0.35
CA THR A 183 33.23 -11.85 0.43
C THR A 183 32.76 -11.66 1.87
N LYS A 184 33.28 -12.44 2.82
CA LYS A 184 32.91 -12.29 4.24
C LYS A 184 33.23 -10.90 4.79
N GLN A 185 34.43 -10.38 4.53
CA GLN A 185 34.80 -9.03 4.98
C GLN A 185 33.97 -7.95 4.28
N ALA A 186 33.67 -8.14 2.99
CA ALA A 186 32.81 -7.25 2.24
C ALA A 186 31.38 -7.25 2.82
N ALA A 187 30.79 -8.42 3.04
CA ALA A 187 29.47 -8.58 3.67
C ALA A 187 29.42 -7.93 5.06
N GLN A 188 30.46 -8.11 5.90
CA GLN A 188 30.55 -7.47 7.20
C GLN A 188 30.48 -5.94 7.11
N ARG A 189 31.20 -5.34 6.16
CA ARG A 189 31.20 -3.88 5.95
C ARG A 189 29.86 -3.37 5.40
N MET A 190 29.21 -4.13 4.53
CA MET A 190 27.88 -3.76 4.02
C MET A 190 26.86 -3.77 5.17
N VAL A 191 26.87 -4.80 5.98
CA VAL A 191 25.98 -4.90 7.15
C VAL A 191 26.25 -3.76 8.13
N ASP A 192 27.54 -3.46 8.42
CA ASP A 192 27.90 -2.36 9.32
C ASP A 192 27.39 -1.00 8.78
N PHE A 193 27.45 -0.79 7.46
CA PHE A 193 26.91 0.40 6.80
C PHE A 193 25.38 0.48 6.90
N ILE A 194 24.67 -0.59 6.56
CA ILE A 194 23.20 -0.65 6.65
C ILE A 194 22.70 -0.45 8.07
N VAL A 195 23.36 -1.04 9.06
CA VAL A 195 23.02 -0.87 10.47
C VAL A 195 23.24 0.57 10.92
N ALA A 196 24.40 1.16 10.59
CA ALA A 196 24.72 2.53 10.95
C ALA A 196 23.73 3.55 10.33
N LEU A 197 23.39 3.35 9.05
CA LEU A 197 22.40 4.15 8.32
C LEU A 197 21.01 4.07 9.00
N THR A 198 20.56 2.87 9.33
CA THR A 198 19.26 2.67 9.98
C THR A 198 19.22 3.26 11.39
N GLU A 199 20.29 3.06 12.19
CA GLU A 199 20.40 3.64 13.52
C GLU A 199 20.44 5.18 13.46
N HIS A 200 21.07 5.73 12.42
CA HIS A 200 21.09 7.19 12.21
C HIS A 200 19.67 7.73 11.93
N ALA A 201 18.91 7.09 11.04
CA ALA A 201 17.53 7.49 10.75
C ALA A 201 16.62 7.39 11.98
N ARG A 202 16.79 6.34 12.80
CA ARG A 202 16.01 6.11 14.02
C ARG A 202 16.21 7.18 15.11
N LYS A 203 17.23 8.00 15.02
CA LYS A 203 17.36 9.19 15.86
C LYS A 203 16.30 10.26 15.54
N THR A 204 15.75 10.24 14.33
CA THR A 204 14.71 11.18 13.84
C THR A 204 13.35 10.52 13.78
N ASN A 205 13.26 9.28 13.24
CA ASN A 205 12.07 8.46 13.18
C ASN A 205 12.36 7.09 13.82
N PRO A 206 11.95 6.83 15.07
CA PRO A 206 12.27 5.58 15.78
C PRO A 206 11.78 4.30 15.11
N ASP A 207 10.71 4.39 14.31
CA ASP A 207 10.09 3.28 13.59
C ASP A 207 10.70 3.05 12.19
N PHE A 208 11.68 3.88 11.80
CA PHE A 208 12.30 3.79 10.48
C PHE A 208 12.97 2.43 10.25
N PHE A 209 12.79 1.88 9.06
CA PHE A 209 13.41 0.62 8.64
C PHE A 209 13.94 0.73 7.21
N VAL A 210 14.72 -0.25 6.79
CA VAL A 210 15.24 -0.34 5.44
C VAL A 210 14.85 -1.66 4.79
N ILE A 211 14.70 -1.66 3.47
CA ILE A 211 14.48 -2.84 2.62
C ILE A 211 15.68 -2.93 1.68
N PRO A 212 16.67 -3.78 1.97
CA PRO A 212 17.75 -4.08 1.04
C PRO A 212 17.20 -4.76 -0.22
N GLN A 213 17.64 -4.31 -1.39
CA GLN A 213 17.39 -4.99 -2.66
C GLN A 213 18.56 -5.88 -3.00
N ASN A 214 18.27 -7.12 -3.40
CA ASN A 214 19.26 -8.15 -3.68
C ASN A 214 20.12 -8.51 -2.44
N GLY A 215 21.25 -9.15 -2.61
CA GLY A 215 22.08 -9.55 -1.47
C GLY A 215 21.48 -10.69 -0.62
N ALA A 216 20.68 -11.58 -1.21
CA ALA A 216 20.03 -12.72 -0.54
C ALA A 216 21.00 -13.56 0.29
N PHE A 217 22.23 -13.76 -0.18
CA PHE A 217 23.26 -14.59 0.45
C PHE A 217 24.06 -13.88 1.56
N ILE A 218 23.82 -12.61 1.84
CA ILE A 218 24.61 -11.82 2.80
C ILE A 218 24.66 -12.48 4.19
N MET A 219 23.55 -13.13 4.59
CA MET A 219 23.47 -13.84 5.86
C MET A 219 24.38 -15.09 5.89
N GLU A 220 24.51 -15.78 4.77
CA GLU A 220 25.41 -16.93 4.64
C GLU A 220 26.88 -16.49 4.59
N ASP A 221 27.19 -15.41 3.84
CA ASP A 221 28.51 -14.84 3.67
C ASP A 221 29.09 -14.27 4.98
N LEU A 222 28.25 -13.82 5.91
CA LEU A 222 28.68 -13.49 7.28
C LEU A 222 29.21 -14.71 8.05
N GLY A 223 28.90 -15.93 7.61
CA GLY A 223 29.36 -17.17 8.24
C GLY A 223 28.86 -17.31 9.68
N SER A 224 29.78 -17.45 10.65
CA SER A 224 29.47 -17.61 12.07
C SER A 224 29.27 -16.29 12.83
N ASP A 225 29.24 -15.12 12.16
CA ASP A 225 29.09 -13.81 12.79
C ASP A 225 27.64 -13.53 13.24
N SER A 226 27.25 -14.18 14.33
CA SER A 226 25.86 -14.11 14.85
C SER A 226 25.49 -12.72 15.32
N ALA A 227 26.45 -11.89 15.76
CA ALA A 227 26.21 -10.53 16.23
C ALA A 227 25.79 -9.63 15.06
N ARG A 228 26.51 -9.67 13.93
CA ARG A 228 26.14 -8.90 12.72
C ARG A 228 24.86 -9.42 12.09
N LYS A 229 24.64 -10.74 12.04
CA LYS A 229 23.37 -11.31 11.58
C LYS A 229 22.17 -10.78 12.36
N LYS A 230 22.26 -10.73 13.68
CA LYS A 230 21.23 -10.19 14.57
C LYS A 230 21.05 -8.67 14.35
N ALA A 231 22.13 -7.92 14.23
CA ALA A 231 22.09 -6.48 13.99
C ALA A 231 21.43 -6.16 12.65
N TYR A 232 21.80 -6.88 11.59
CA TYR A 232 21.23 -6.75 10.26
C TYR A 232 19.72 -7.00 10.27
N LEU A 233 19.28 -8.15 10.82
CA LEU A 233 17.86 -8.46 10.96
C LEU A 233 17.11 -7.42 11.82
N GLY A 234 17.78 -6.79 12.79
CA GLY A 234 17.21 -5.70 13.59
C GLY A 234 17.08 -4.37 12.84
N ALA A 235 17.91 -4.15 11.83
CA ALA A 235 17.89 -2.93 11.00
C ALA A 235 16.83 -3.00 9.89
N ILE A 236 16.68 -4.16 9.23
CA ILE A 236 15.82 -4.32 8.07
C ILE A 236 14.35 -4.56 8.45
N GLY A 237 13.43 -4.04 7.64
CA GLY A 237 12.00 -4.36 7.67
C GLY A 237 11.66 -5.64 6.89
N GLY A 238 12.39 -5.91 5.83
CA GLY A 238 12.26 -7.03 4.91
C GLY A 238 13.43 -7.05 3.94
N ILE A 239 13.34 -7.83 2.87
CA ILE A 239 14.29 -7.85 1.75
C ILE A 239 13.53 -7.83 0.43
N ALA A 240 14.04 -7.13 -0.57
CA ALA A 240 13.54 -7.17 -1.94
C ALA A 240 14.51 -7.94 -2.85
N VAL A 241 13.98 -8.61 -3.85
CA VAL A 241 14.74 -9.39 -4.82
C VAL A 241 14.14 -9.28 -6.21
N GLU A 242 15.02 -9.25 -7.21
CA GLU A 242 14.66 -9.17 -8.63
C GLU A 242 14.91 -10.47 -9.34
N ASP A 243 14.11 -10.73 -10.40
CA ASP A 243 14.33 -11.78 -11.40
C ASP A 243 14.45 -13.21 -10.81
N VAL A 244 13.86 -13.46 -9.66
CA VAL A 244 13.98 -14.74 -8.98
C VAL A 244 13.15 -15.84 -9.67
N TYR A 245 12.09 -15.49 -10.38
CA TYR A 245 11.23 -16.44 -11.10
C TYR A 245 11.44 -16.40 -12.61
N TYR A 246 11.73 -15.24 -13.18
CA TYR A 246 11.91 -15.04 -14.64
C TYR A 246 13.29 -14.48 -14.99
N GLY A 247 14.30 -14.80 -14.19
CA GLY A 247 15.69 -14.40 -14.48
C GLY A 247 16.23 -15.02 -15.76
N GLY A 248 17.09 -14.28 -16.47
CA GLY A 248 17.70 -14.70 -17.72
C GLY A 248 18.60 -13.64 -18.34
N GLU A 249 18.97 -13.83 -19.62
CA GLU A 249 19.89 -12.93 -20.35
C GLU A 249 19.20 -11.68 -20.93
N ALA A 250 17.87 -11.69 -21.04
CA ALA A 250 17.11 -10.53 -21.50
C ALA A 250 16.76 -9.61 -20.34
N ASP A 251 16.66 -8.31 -20.59
CA ASP A 251 16.28 -7.33 -19.57
C ASP A 251 14.86 -7.58 -19.04
N GLU A 252 13.97 -8.05 -19.92
CA GLU A 252 12.56 -8.26 -19.59
C GLU A 252 12.01 -9.52 -20.26
N ASN A 253 10.87 -9.98 -19.75
CA ASN A 253 10.08 -11.05 -20.35
C ASN A 253 10.84 -12.37 -20.57
N ASN A 254 11.80 -12.67 -19.71
CA ASN A 254 12.51 -13.94 -19.70
C ASN A 254 11.54 -15.13 -19.58
N LYS A 255 12.02 -16.33 -19.77
CA LYS A 255 11.25 -17.55 -19.54
C LYS A 255 11.21 -17.84 -18.05
N LEU A 256 10.13 -18.51 -17.62
CA LEU A 256 10.01 -19.01 -16.26
C LEU A 256 11.19 -19.95 -15.93
N ASN A 257 12.04 -19.53 -15.03
CA ASN A 257 13.23 -20.25 -14.58
C ASN A 257 13.55 -19.92 -13.12
N PRO A 258 12.71 -20.39 -12.15
CA PRO A 258 12.88 -20.03 -10.75
C PRO A 258 14.25 -20.42 -10.19
N ASP A 259 14.95 -19.45 -9.63
CA ASP A 259 16.18 -19.67 -8.88
C ASP A 259 15.87 -20.28 -7.51
N ARG A 260 15.91 -21.60 -7.46
CA ARG A 260 15.56 -22.38 -6.26
C ARG A 260 16.53 -22.17 -5.11
N GLU A 261 17.80 -21.94 -5.40
CA GLU A 261 18.82 -21.69 -4.38
C GLU A 261 18.54 -20.37 -3.67
N THR A 262 18.33 -19.29 -4.42
CA THR A 262 17.96 -17.98 -3.87
C THR A 262 16.63 -18.06 -3.10
N ILE A 263 15.60 -18.69 -3.65
CA ILE A 263 14.30 -18.88 -2.98
C ILE A 263 14.45 -19.57 -1.62
N ASP A 264 15.24 -20.67 -1.56
CA ASP A 264 15.43 -21.43 -0.33
C ASP A 264 16.21 -20.64 0.73
N VAL A 265 17.22 -19.85 0.31
CA VAL A 265 17.97 -18.94 1.20
C VAL A 265 17.05 -17.84 1.74
N LEU A 266 16.23 -17.22 0.91
CA LEU A 266 15.27 -16.18 1.32
C LEU A 266 14.26 -16.72 2.35
N LYS A 267 13.76 -17.91 2.13
CA LYS A 267 12.83 -18.57 3.09
C LYS A 267 13.49 -18.89 4.42
N LYS A 268 14.72 -19.42 4.37
CA LYS A 268 15.50 -19.82 5.55
C LYS A 268 15.99 -18.63 6.37
N ASP A 269 16.59 -17.63 5.71
CA ASP A 269 17.35 -16.60 6.38
C ASP A 269 16.51 -15.31 6.64
N PHE A 270 15.39 -15.12 5.91
CA PHE A 270 14.53 -13.96 6.06
C PHE A 270 13.11 -14.33 6.52
N LEU A 271 12.33 -15.09 5.77
CA LEU A 271 10.95 -15.43 6.18
C LEU A 271 10.90 -16.14 7.53
N ALA A 272 11.78 -17.12 7.76
CA ALA A 272 11.85 -17.84 9.04
C ALA A 272 12.22 -16.92 10.23
N ASN A 273 12.83 -15.77 9.96
CA ASN A 273 13.14 -14.72 10.94
C ASN A 273 12.10 -13.56 10.97
N GLY A 274 10.93 -13.77 10.36
CA GLY A 274 9.83 -12.81 10.35
C GLY A 274 10.08 -11.60 9.45
N LYS A 275 11.00 -11.73 8.47
CA LYS A 275 11.28 -10.67 7.49
C LYS A 275 10.59 -10.99 6.18
N PRO A 276 9.63 -10.17 5.72
CA PRO A 276 8.97 -10.34 4.44
C PRO A 276 9.97 -10.27 3.29
N VAL A 277 9.62 -10.96 2.21
CA VAL A 277 10.34 -10.93 0.94
C VAL A 277 9.44 -10.28 -0.09
N PHE A 278 9.91 -9.22 -0.69
CA PHE A 278 9.29 -8.51 -1.81
C PHE A 278 9.95 -8.99 -3.09
N ALA A 279 9.20 -9.64 -3.97
CA ALA A 279 9.74 -10.16 -5.22
C ALA A 279 9.26 -9.30 -6.39
N VAL A 280 10.19 -8.80 -7.20
CA VAL A 280 9.88 -8.11 -8.45
C VAL A 280 10.45 -8.89 -9.63
N ASP A 281 9.62 -9.07 -10.66
CA ASP A 281 10.02 -9.62 -11.95
C ASP A 281 9.50 -8.70 -13.07
N TYR A 282 10.31 -8.49 -14.08
CA TYR A 282 10.04 -7.58 -15.20
C TYR A 282 9.35 -8.34 -16.33
N ILE A 283 8.02 -8.42 -16.24
CA ILE A 283 7.22 -9.30 -17.10
C ILE A 283 5.93 -8.65 -17.55
N ASN A 284 5.53 -8.96 -18.77
CA ASN A 284 4.30 -8.52 -19.39
C ASN A 284 3.43 -9.71 -19.80
N GLY A 285 2.12 -9.47 -19.87
CA GLY A 285 1.11 -10.42 -20.29
C GLY A 285 0.50 -11.22 -19.15
N THR A 286 -0.84 -11.21 -19.10
CA THR A 286 -1.66 -11.73 -18.02
C THR A 286 -1.22 -13.13 -17.53
N ALA A 287 -0.99 -14.06 -18.46
CA ALA A 287 -0.64 -15.44 -18.09
C ALA A 287 0.70 -15.56 -17.34
N ARG A 288 1.71 -14.72 -17.67
CA ARG A 288 2.99 -14.70 -16.96
C ARG A 288 2.84 -14.04 -15.61
N ILE A 289 2.12 -12.93 -15.54
CA ILE A 289 1.82 -12.21 -14.30
C ILE A 289 1.07 -13.11 -13.34
N ASP A 290 0.03 -13.82 -13.79
CA ASP A 290 -0.74 -14.75 -12.96
C ASP A 290 0.14 -15.91 -12.43
N GLU A 291 1.00 -16.49 -13.28
CA GLU A 291 1.89 -17.58 -12.85
C GLU A 291 2.97 -17.08 -11.88
N PHE A 292 3.54 -15.89 -12.10
CA PHE A 292 4.47 -15.25 -11.17
C PHE A 292 3.82 -15.02 -9.80
N ASN A 293 2.68 -14.35 -9.79
CA ASN A 293 1.95 -14.06 -8.55
C ASN A 293 1.65 -15.34 -7.77
N LYS A 294 1.15 -16.37 -8.45
CA LYS A 294 0.86 -17.68 -7.85
C LYS A 294 2.10 -18.34 -7.24
N LEU A 295 3.24 -18.30 -7.93
CA LEU A 295 4.48 -18.94 -7.45
C LEU A 295 5.09 -18.16 -6.28
N ALA A 296 5.18 -16.84 -6.37
CA ALA A 296 5.70 -15.98 -5.31
C ALA A 296 4.87 -16.09 -4.04
N LEU A 297 3.55 -15.98 -4.15
CA LEU A 297 2.63 -16.16 -3.01
C LEU A 297 2.72 -17.55 -2.38
N LYS A 298 2.89 -18.62 -3.19
CA LYS A 298 3.11 -19.98 -2.69
C LYS A 298 4.41 -20.10 -1.89
N ASP A 299 5.46 -19.39 -2.29
CA ASP A 299 6.73 -19.34 -1.57
C ASP A 299 6.69 -18.40 -0.35
N GLY A 300 5.60 -17.65 -0.16
CA GLY A 300 5.38 -16.72 0.95
C GLY A 300 5.94 -15.31 0.69
N PHE A 301 6.21 -14.98 -0.58
CA PHE A 301 6.71 -13.68 -1.02
C PHE A 301 5.56 -12.75 -1.40
N ILE A 302 5.81 -11.45 -1.39
CA ILE A 302 4.86 -10.41 -1.85
C ILE A 302 5.29 -10.03 -3.26
N PRO A 303 4.51 -10.41 -4.31
CA PRO A 303 4.91 -10.20 -5.69
C PRO A 303 4.61 -8.78 -6.19
N TYR A 304 5.43 -8.30 -7.12
CA TYR A 304 5.18 -7.15 -7.98
C TYR A 304 5.67 -7.45 -9.40
N ALA A 305 4.77 -7.55 -10.34
CA ALA A 305 5.09 -7.72 -11.75
C ALA A 305 5.33 -6.35 -12.39
N ALA A 306 6.56 -5.89 -12.43
CA ALA A 306 6.92 -4.62 -13.05
C ALA A 306 6.76 -4.71 -14.57
N PRO A 307 6.14 -3.71 -15.22
CA PRO A 307 5.92 -3.75 -16.67
C PRO A 307 7.20 -3.60 -17.49
N ASP A 308 8.21 -2.95 -16.93
CA ASP A 308 9.54 -2.72 -17.52
C ASP A 308 10.58 -2.38 -16.45
N ARG A 309 11.87 -2.33 -16.84
CA ARG A 309 12.97 -1.96 -15.94
C ARG A 309 13.14 -0.46 -15.75
N ASP A 310 12.53 0.34 -16.60
CA ASP A 310 12.57 1.79 -16.44
C ASP A 310 11.79 2.26 -15.21
N LEU A 311 10.86 1.42 -14.71
CA LEU A 311 10.03 1.70 -13.54
C LEU A 311 9.35 3.08 -13.66
N ASP A 312 8.85 3.37 -14.87
CA ASP A 312 8.24 4.66 -15.23
C ASP A 312 6.72 4.69 -15.00
N ARG A 313 6.16 3.59 -14.49
CA ARG A 313 4.72 3.46 -14.18
C ARG A 313 4.44 2.36 -13.17
N LEU A 314 3.43 2.57 -12.33
CA LEU A 314 2.93 1.55 -11.43
C LEU A 314 2.14 0.47 -12.19
N ALA A 315 2.39 -0.79 -11.88
CA ALA A 315 1.57 -1.92 -12.30
C ALA A 315 0.36 -2.10 -11.36
N ALA A 316 -0.64 -2.84 -11.83
CA ALA A 316 -1.79 -3.20 -10.98
C ALA A 316 -1.35 -4.11 -9.83
N PRO A 317 -1.84 -3.87 -8.60
CA PRO A 317 -1.65 -4.77 -7.48
C PRO A 317 -2.15 -6.20 -7.79
N HIS A 318 -1.46 -7.21 -7.26
CA HIS A 318 -1.77 -8.61 -7.52
C HIS A 318 -3.10 -9.10 -6.90
N ASP A 319 -3.61 -8.40 -5.91
CA ASP A 319 -4.88 -8.70 -5.21
C ASP A 319 -6.11 -8.12 -5.90
N GLY A 320 -5.91 -7.47 -7.05
CA GLY A 320 -6.97 -6.93 -7.90
C GLY A 320 -7.44 -5.54 -7.50
N ASP A 321 -6.68 -4.84 -6.67
CA ASP A 321 -6.93 -3.42 -6.40
C ASP A 321 -6.69 -2.58 -7.67
N PRO A 322 -7.41 -1.47 -7.85
CA PRO A 322 -7.11 -0.54 -8.94
C PRO A 322 -5.74 0.09 -8.70
N VAL A 323 -5.05 0.51 -9.76
CA VAL A 323 -3.76 1.20 -9.61
C VAL A 323 -3.93 2.55 -8.91
N PHE A 324 -4.99 3.27 -9.27
CA PHE A 324 -5.30 4.59 -8.73
C PHE A 324 -6.81 4.79 -8.55
N ILE A 325 -7.19 5.55 -7.53
CA ILE A 325 -8.54 6.07 -7.36
C ILE A 325 -8.55 7.52 -7.91
N ARG A 326 -9.37 7.77 -8.94
CA ARG A 326 -9.38 9.07 -9.65
C ARG A 326 -10.79 9.60 -9.83
N PRO A 327 -11.37 10.27 -8.82
CA PRO A 327 -12.67 10.92 -8.98
C PRO A 327 -12.59 12.11 -9.94
N THR A 328 -13.70 12.40 -10.60
CA THR A 328 -13.89 13.56 -11.50
C THR A 328 -15.22 14.26 -11.18
N ASP A 329 -15.50 15.38 -11.85
CA ASP A 329 -16.84 16.04 -11.76
C ASP A 329 -17.88 15.40 -12.71
N LYS A 330 -17.74 14.11 -13.07
CA LYS A 330 -18.63 13.35 -13.96
C LYS A 330 -18.99 12.04 -13.30
N ASN A 331 -19.99 11.35 -13.89
CA ASN A 331 -20.36 10.01 -13.43
C ASN A 331 -19.18 9.05 -13.49
N ASP A 332 -18.70 8.62 -12.32
CA ASP A 332 -17.54 7.76 -12.14
C ASP A 332 -17.94 6.36 -11.65
N SER A 333 -17.07 5.40 -11.87
CA SER A 333 -17.10 4.10 -11.20
C SER A 333 -15.79 3.94 -10.43
N LEU A 334 -15.84 4.21 -9.15
CA LEU A 334 -14.70 4.22 -8.26
C LEU A 334 -14.68 2.93 -7.44
N ARG A 335 -13.50 2.41 -7.21
CA ARG A 335 -13.31 1.20 -6.42
C ARG A 335 -12.15 1.39 -5.47
N GLY A 336 -12.38 1.10 -4.20
CA GLY A 336 -11.38 1.11 -3.16
C GLY A 336 -10.46 -0.12 -3.19
N SER A 337 -9.53 -0.15 -2.26
CA SER A 337 -8.57 -1.22 -2.03
C SER A 337 -9.12 -2.28 -1.05
N GLN A 338 -8.24 -3.10 -0.46
CA GLN A 338 -8.60 -4.01 0.63
C GLN A 338 -8.40 -3.36 2.01
N LEU A 339 -7.98 -2.09 2.06
CA LEU A 339 -7.69 -1.32 3.27
C LEU A 339 -8.75 -0.24 3.50
N ALA A 340 -8.60 0.49 4.61
CA ALA A 340 -9.46 1.62 4.92
C ALA A 340 -9.21 2.79 3.97
N ASP A 341 -10.14 3.03 3.06
CA ASP A 341 -10.09 4.07 2.03
C ASP A 341 -10.82 5.36 2.43
N THR A 342 -10.46 6.46 1.78
CA THR A 342 -11.23 7.70 1.79
C THR A 342 -11.48 8.11 0.35
N ILE A 343 -12.73 8.02 -0.10
CA ILE A 343 -13.11 8.30 -1.49
C ILE A 343 -14.19 9.39 -1.49
N ASP A 344 -13.95 10.45 -2.27
CA ASP A 344 -14.88 11.55 -2.52
C ASP A 344 -15.24 11.53 -4.01
N GLY A 345 -16.52 11.27 -4.35
CA GLY A 345 -17.03 11.20 -5.72
C GLY A 345 -17.06 12.54 -6.42
N LEU A 346 -17.07 13.66 -5.64
CA LEU A 346 -17.14 15.05 -6.13
C LEU A 346 -18.51 15.42 -6.71
N ALA A 347 -18.70 15.27 -8.00
CA ALA A 347 -19.95 15.59 -8.69
C ALA A 347 -20.18 14.63 -9.85
N GLY A 348 -21.39 14.25 -10.07
CA GLY A 348 -21.77 13.23 -11.03
C GLY A 348 -22.76 12.29 -10.37
N SER A 349 -23.20 11.28 -11.09
CA SER A 349 -23.93 10.16 -10.48
C SER A 349 -22.98 8.97 -10.43
N ASP A 350 -22.37 8.79 -9.27
CA ASP A 350 -21.21 7.96 -9.10
C ASP A 350 -21.58 6.58 -8.51
N ARG A 351 -20.78 5.59 -8.82
CA ARG A 351 -20.78 4.31 -8.15
C ARG A 351 -19.47 4.14 -7.40
N ILE A 352 -19.52 4.09 -6.09
CA ILE A 352 -18.36 3.96 -5.21
C ILE A 352 -18.45 2.65 -4.44
N ASP A 353 -17.44 1.79 -4.54
CA ASP A 353 -17.33 0.48 -3.87
C ASP A 353 -16.07 0.49 -2.99
N GLY A 354 -16.23 0.57 -1.66
CA GLY A 354 -15.14 0.59 -0.70
C GLY A 354 -14.43 -0.76 -0.57
N ARG A 355 -15.15 -1.88 -0.76
CA ARG A 355 -14.67 -3.28 -0.67
C ARG A 355 -14.46 -3.75 0.78
N ASN A 356 -13.20 -3.97 1.20
CA ASN A 356 -12.87 -4.31 2.57
C ASN A 356 -12.15 -3.12 3.22
N GLY A 357 -12.33 -2.96 4.51
CA GLY A 357 -11.71 -1.84 5.22
C GLY A 357 -12.71 -1.17 6.14
N ASN A 358 -12.29 -0.11 6.84
CA ASN A 358 -13.21 0.79 7.51
C ASN A 358 -13.23 2.09 6.70
N ASP A 359 -14.07 2.13 5.68
CA ASP A 359 -14.00 3.11 4.62
C ASP A 359 -14.77 4.41 4.95
N ARG A 360 -14.35 5.50 4.34
CA ARG A 360 -15.08 6.75 4.31
C ARG A 360 -15.43 7.09 2.87
N LEU A 361 -16.69 7.00 2.51
CA LEU A 361 -17.19 7.27 1.18
C LEU A 361 -18.11 8.50 1.21
N ASP A 362 -17.87 9.43 0.29
CA ASP A 362 -18.71 10.62 0.07
C ASP A 362 -19.12 10.67 -1.41
N GLY A 363 -20.42 10.57 -1.70
CA GLY A 363 -20.93 10.63 -3.08
C GLY A 363 -20.78 12.02 -3.68
N GLY A 364 -21.07 13.05 -2.86
CA GLY A 364 -20.92 14.43 -3.27
C GLY A 364 -22.20 15.04 -3.88
N LYS A 365 -22.19 15.38 -5.16
CA LYS A 365 -23.37 15.90 -5.86
C LYS A 365 -23.79 14.93 -6.94
N GLY A 366 -25.06 14.57 -6.96
CA GLY A 366 -25.66 13.71 -7.99
C GLY A 366 -26.44 12.58 -7.35
N ASN A 367 -26.84 11.59 -8.13
CA ASN A 367 -27.55 10.44 -7.59
C ASN A 367 -26.58 9.26 -7.52
N ASP A 368 -26.02 9.07 -6.33
CA ASP A 368 -24.87 8.19 -6.13
C ASP A 368 -25.26 6.79 -5.64
N THR A 369 -24.42 5.82 -5.88
CA THR A 369 -24.52 4.47 -5.31
C THR A 369 -23.24 4.19 -4.52
N LEU A 370 -23.35 4.16 -3.19
CA LEU A 370 -22.26 3.90 -2.27
C LEU A 370 -22.38 2.50 -1.68
N ILE A 371 -21.29 1.75 -1.71
CA ILE A 371 -21.17 0.39 -1.17
C ILE A 371 -19.99 0.39 -0.23
N GLY A 372 -20.21 0.26 1.09
CA GLY A 372 -19.15 0.16 2.08
C GLY A 372 -18.38 -1.16 1.92
N GLY A 373 -19.10 -2.26 2.01
CA GLY A 373 -18.53 -3.59 1.80
C GLY A 373 -18.32 -4.35 3.10
N SER A 374 -17.08 -4.63 3.49
CA SER A 374 -16.78 -5.30 4.77
C SER A 374 -15.96 -4.39 5.67
N GLY A 375 -16.43 -4.12 6.86
CA GLY A 375 -15.78 -3.23 7.82
C GLY A 375 -16.78 -2.33 8.51
N ASN A 376 -16.31 -1.36 9.29
CA ASN A 376 -17.20 -0.36 9.90
C ASN A 376 -17.07 0.95 9.11
N ASP A 377 -17.97 1.15 8.15
CA ASP A 377 -17.85 2.16 7.13
C ASP A 377 -18.61 3.45 7.48
N LYS A 378 -18.23 4.55 6.84
CA LYS A 378 -18.93 5.82 6.91
C LYS A 378 -19.31 6.25 5.50
N LEU A 379 -20.61 6.25 5.21
CA LEU A 379 -21.17 6.60 3.91
C LEU A 379 -21.95 7.91 4.03
N SER A 380 -21.68 8.86 3.14
CA SER A 380 -22.42 10.11 2.96
C SER A 380 -22.89 10.18 1.50
N GLY A 381 -24.19 10.15 1.25
CA GLY A 381 -24.73 10.30 -0.11
C GLY A 381 -24.43 11.68 -0.66
N GLY A 382 -24.79 12.72 0.09
CA GLY A 382 -24.51 14.10 -0.27
C GLY A 382 -25.75 14.85 -0.80
N ALA A 383 -25.71 15.31 -2.02
CA ALA A 383 -26.84 16.02 -2.62
C ALA A 383 -27.38 15.28 -3.84
N GLY A 384 -28.58 14.81 -3.77
CA GLY A 384 -29.26 14.03 -4.82
C GLY A 384 -30.01 12.85 -4.22
N ASN A 385 -30.49 11.94 -5.04
CA ASN A 385 -31.20 10.77 -4.58
C ASN A 385 -30.23 9.58 -4.57
N ASP A 386 -29.72 9.24 -3.39
CA ASP A 386 -28.58 8.35 -3.25
C ASP A 386 -29.01 6.95 -2.80
N LYS A 387 -28.20 5.96 -3.10
CA LYS A 387 -28.39 4.58 -2.65
C LYS A 387 -27.18 4.13 -1.83
N LEU A 388 -27.41 3.79 -0.55
CA LEU A 388 -26.37 3.45 0.41
C LEU A 388 -26.49 1.99 0.85
N TYR A 389 -25.45 1.21 0.60
CA TYR A 389 -25.24 -0.15 1.07
C TYR A 389 -24.12 -0.13 2.13
N GLY A 390 -24.44 -0.28 3.40
CA GLY A 390 -23.42 -0.37 4.44
C GLY A 390 -22.55 -1.62 4.25
N GLY A 391 -23.21 -2.76 4.09
CA GLY A 391 -22.54 -4.04 3.92
C GLY A 391 -22.43 -4.81 5.22
N ALA A 392 -21.25 -5.41 5.48
CA ALA A 392 -21.01 -6.20 6.66
C ALA A 392 -20.20 -5.40 7.69
N GLY A 393 -20.81 -5.07 8.83
CA GLY A 393 -20.16 -4.29 9.88
C GLY A 393 -21.15 -3.44 10.66
N GLN A 394 -20.65 -2.48 11.42
CA GLN A 394 -21.46 -1.47 12.07
C GLN A 394 -21.22 -0.14 11.36
N ASP A 395 -22.08 0.16 10.41
CA ASP A 395 -21.88 1.24 9.48
C ASP A 395 -22.59 2.52 9.93
N ALA A 396 -22.07 3.66 9.50
CA ALA A 396 -22.66 4.97 9.72
C ALA A 396 -23.10 5.55 8.36
N LEU A 397 -24.41 5.62 8.14
CA LEU A 397 -25.03 5.99 6.89
C LEU A 397 -25.73 7.35 7.02
N ALA A 398 -25.52 8.25 6.06
CA ALA A 398 -26.20 9.53 5.95
C ALA A 398 -26.56 9.79 4.49
N GLY A 399 -27.85 9.86 4.15
CA GLY A 399 -28.32 10.23 2.80
C GLY A 399 -28.04 11.69 2.51
N SER A 400 -28.25 12.55 3.50
CA SER A 400 -28.10 14.01 3.50
C SER A 400 -29.26 14.72 2.82
N SER A 401 -29.21 15.08 1.53
CA SER A 401 -30.30 15.82 0.90
C SER A 401 -30.81 15.16 -0.36
N GLY A 402 -32.05 14.80 -0.36
CA GLY A 402 -32.72 14.13 -1.48
C GLY A 402 -33.77 13.14 -1.01
N ALA A 403 -34.10 12.21 -1.88
CA ALA A 403 -34.88 11.02 -1.56
C ALA A 403 -33.95 9.82 -1.61
N ASP A 404 -33.44 9.42 -0.44
CA ASP A 404 -32.35 8.50 -0.33
C ASP A 404 -32.84 7.08 0.01
N ILE A 405 -32.06 6.08 -0.37
CA ILE A 405 -32.36 4.66 -0.16
C ILE A 405 -31.26 4.01 0.68
N PHE A 406 -31.65 3.43 1.81
CA PHE A 406 -30.77 2.66 2.68
C PHE A 406 -31.04 1.18 2.53
N VAL A 407 -30.05 0.41 2.05
CA VAL A 407 -30.24 -0.99 1.66
C VAL A 407 -29.66 -1.93 2.70
N PHE A 408 -30.45 -2.90 3.13
CA PHE A 408 -30.06 -3.97 4.05
C PHE A 408 -30.14 -5.32 3.34
N ASP A 409 -29.01 -5.76 2.80
CA ASP A 409 -28.84 -6.99 2.00
C ASP A 409 -27.85 -7.98 2.63
N THR A 410 -27.42 -7.74 3.86
CA THR A 410 -26.41 -8.54 4.56
C THR A 410 -26.96 -9.22 5.80
N LYS A 411 -26.25 -10.28 6.25
CA LYS A 411 -26.71 -11.12 7.37
C LYS A 411 -26.87 -10.32 8.65
N LEU A 412 -28.03 -10.42 9.28
CA LEU A 412 -28.35 -9.76 10.55
C LEU A 412 -27.56 -10.33 11.74
N GLY A 413 -27.19 -9.47 12.69
CA GLY A 413 -26.50 -9.87 13.90
C GLY A 413 -25.96 -8.71 14.71
N ALA A 414 -25.46 -8.96 15.93
CA ALA A 414 -24.96 -7.92 16.82
C ALA A 414 -23.73 -7.18 16.30
N SER A 415 -23.00 -7.76 15.35
CA SER A 415 -21.86 -7.14 14.66
C SER A 415 -22.26 -6.43 13.35
N ASN A 416 -23.55 -6.32 13.05
CA ASN A 416 -24.08 -5.78 11.81
C ASN A 416 -25.35 -4.96 12.12
N ILE A 417 -25.16 -3.89 12.88
CA ILE A 417 -26.22 -2.96 13.26
C ILE A 417 -25.79 -1.58 12.82
N ASP A 418 -26.43 -1.08 11.75
CA ASP A 418 -26.04 0.18 11.17
C ASP A 418 -26.72 1.38 11.84
N THR A 419 -26.07 2.53 11.78
CA THR A 419 -26.63 3.78 12.25
C THR A 419 -26.99 4.66 11.05
N ILE A 420 -28.26 4.99 10.92
CA ILE A 420 -28.76 5.94 9.92
C ILE A 420 -29.00 7.27 10.62
N SER A 421 -28.34 8.32 10.17
CA SER A 421 -28.49 9.70 10.67
C SER A 421 -29.27 10.56 9.71
N ALA A 422 -30.03 11.52 10.23
CA ALA A 422 -30.83 12.47 9.46
C ALA A 422 -31.84 11.84 8.47
N PHE A 423 -32.40 10.66 8.79
CA PHE A 423 -33.44 10.01 7.97
C PHE A 423 -34.71 10.87 7.89
N SER A 424 -35.12 11.19 6.67
CA SER A 424 -36.35 11.92 6.35
C SER A 424 -37.50 10.96 6.02
N ALA A 425 -38.38 10.64 6.98
CA ALA A 425 -39.55 9.79 6.73
C ALA A 425 -40.51 10.34 5.65
N LYS A 426 -40.26 11.50 5.09
CA LYS A 426 -41.04 12.07 3.98
C LYS A 426 -40.45 11.71 2.63
N ASP A 427 -39.13 11.62 2.56
CA ASP A 427 -38.42 11.57 1.28
C ASP A 427 -37.60 10.28 1.13
N ASP A 428 -37.11 9.67 2.26
CA ASP A 428 -36.21 8.52 2.26
C ASP A 428 -36.93 7.19 2.43
N THR A 429 -36.27 6.11 1.96
CA THR A 429 -36.81 4.74 2.02
C THR A 429 -35.75 3.74 2.52
N ILE A 430 -36.18 2.71 3.24
CA ILE A 430 -35.37 1.59 3.66
C ILE A 430 -35.71 0.36 2.81
N TRP A 431 -34.72 -0.20 2.13
CA TRP A 431 -34.89 -1.41 1.34
C TRP A 431 -34.40 -2.65 2.11
N LEU A 432 -35.23 -3.69 2.15
CA LEU A 432 -35.01 -4.92 2.90
C LEU A 432 -34.96 -6.09 1.92
N ASP A 433 -33.83 -6.76 1.80
CA ASP A 433 -33.63 -7.92 0.92
C ASP A 433 -34.40 -9.14 1.43
N ASP A 434 -35.20 -9.80 0.56
CA ASP A 434 -36.06 -10.90 0.97
C ASP A 434 -35.30 -12.21 1.28
N ASP A 435 -34.05 -12.36 0.85
CA ASP A 435 -33.16 -13.44 1.24
C ASP A 435 -32.69 -13.29 2.69
N ILE A 436 -32.66 -12.06 3.21
CA ILE A 436 -32.29 -11.73 4.60
C ILE A 436 -33.54 -11.59 5.49
N PHE A 437 -34.51 -10.82 5.03
CA PHE A 437 -35.78 -10.56 5.74
C PHE A 437 -36.89 -11.52 5.31
N THR A 438 -36.59 -12.80 5.29
CA THR A 438 -37.35 -13.91 4.66
C THR A 438 -38.84 -14.00 5.04
N LYS A 439 -39.30 -13.28 6.07
CA LYS A 439 -40.67 -13.25 6.55
C LYS A 439 -41.31 -11.86 6.50
N ALA A 440 -40.59 -10.85 6.01
CA ALA A 440 -41.11 -9.48 5.94
C ALA A 440 -42.22 -9.32 4.90
N GLY A 441 -42.18 -10.07 3.81
CA GLY A 441 -43.18 -10.01 2.76
C GLY A 441 -42.70 -10.63 1.46
N LYS A 442 -43.30 -10.21 0.37
CA LYS A 442 -42.83 -10.46 -0.98
C LYS A 442 -42.21 -9.16 -1.52
N VAL A 443 -41.45 -9.27 -2.60
CA VAL A 443 -40.94 -8.11 -3.32
C VAL A 443 -42.09 -7.14 -3.62
N ASP A 444 -42.03 -5.98 -3.09
CA ASP A 444 -42.88 -4.78 -3.20
C ASP A 444 -42.95 -4.06 -1.85
N ASP A 445 -43.89 -3.13 -1.66
CA ASP A 445 -44.07 -2.39 -0.40
C ASP A 445 -44.32 -3.32 0.81
N LEU A 446 -43.75 -2.97 1.97
CA LEU A 446 -44.00 -3.65 3.22
C LEU A 446 -45.49 -3.50 3.59
N LEU A 447 -46.20 -4.62 3.85
CA LEU A 447 -47.61 -4.58 4.25
C LEU A 447 -47.78 -3.79 5.56
N SER A 448 -48.82 -2.95 5.64
CA SER A 448 -49.11 -2.16 6.86
C SER A 448 -49.30 -3.02 8.12
N SER A 449 -49.73 -4.27 7.97
CA SER A 449 -49.86 -5.24 9.06
C SER A 449 -48.53 -5.84 9.51
N ALA A 450 -47.47 -5.66 8.74
CA ALA A 450 -46.12 -6.15 9.06
C ALA A 450 -45.23 -5.10 9.79
N PHE A 451 -45.69 -3.85 9.89
CA PHE A 451 -45.00 -2.77 10.60
C PHE A 451 -45.66 -2.45 11.95
N HIS A 452 -44.89 -2.35 13.00
CA HIS A 452 -45.35 -1.94 14.31
C HIS A 452 -44.44 -0.92 15.00
N THR A 453 -45.03 0.13 15.57
CA THR A 453 -44.32 1.07 16.46
C THR A 453 -44.45 0.63 17.88
N GLY A 454 -43.37 0.16 18.51
CA GLY A 454 -43.34 -0.34 19.87
C GLY A 454 -41.97 -0.94 20.22
N THR A 455 -41.88 -1.50 21.45
CA THR A 455 -40.62 -2.12 21.94
C THR A 455 -40.53 -3.62 21.59
N LYS A 456 -41.60 -4.22 21.06
CA LYS A 456 -41.71 -5.63 20.66
C LYS A 456 -42.92 -5.81 19.73
N ALA A 457 -43.03 -6.93 19.05
CA ALA A 457 -44.20 -7.30 18.28
C ALA A 457 -45.50 -7.25 19.11
N HIS A 458 -46.53 -6.72 18.52
CA HIS A 458 -47.89 -6.65 19.06
C HIS A 458 -48.72 -7.89 18.70
N ASP A 459 -48.57 -8.36 17.49
CA ASP A 459 -49.26 -9.55 16.99
C ASP A 459 -48.39 -10.45 16.12
N ALA A 460 -48.99 -11.53 15.56
CA ALA A 460 -48.25 -12.52 14.81
C ALA A 460 -47.90 -12.08 13.38
N SER A 461 -48.40 -10.93 12.89
CA SER A 461 -48.08 -10.39 11.58
C SER A 461 -46.93 -9.35 11.61
N ASP A 462 -46.62 -8.80 12.78
CA ASP A 462 -45.54 -7.82 12.91
C ASP A 462 -44.19 -8.43 12.51
N ARG A 463 -43.44 -7.73 11.67
CA ARG A 463 -42.12 -8.14 11.18
C ARG A 463 -41.07 -7.07 11.40
N ILE A 464 -41.39 -5.82 11.15
CA ILE A 464 -40.52 -4.68 11.35
C ILE A 464 -41.05 -3.88 12.53
N ILE A 465 -40.23 -3.72 13.56
CA ILE A 465 -40.61 -3.05 14.81
C ILE A 465 -39.72 -1.85 15.01
N TYR A 466 -40.32 -0.68 15.14
CA TYR A 466 -39.61 0.58 15.44
C TYR A 466 -39.87 1.01 16.88
N ASP A 467 -38.81 1.00 17.71
CA ASP A 467 -38.86 1.61 19.01
C ASP A 467 -38.60 3.12 18.91
N LYS A 468 -39.69 3.88 18.87
CA LYS A 468 -39.68 5.32 18.70
C LYS A 468 -38.90 6.08 19.79
N LEU A 469 -38.81 5.55 21.01
CA LEU A 469 -38.11 6.20 22.13
C LEU A 469 -36.58 6.02 22.05
N THR A 470 -36.11 4.93 21.48
CA THR A 470 -34.70 4.63 21.33
C THR A 470 -34.16 4.82 19.93
N GLY A 471 -35.04 4.81 18.92
CA GLY A 471 -34.70 4.85 17.49
C GLY A 471 -34.31 3.49 16.90
N LYS A 472 -34.45 2.40 17.66
CA LYS A 472 -34.03 1.07 17.21
C LYS A 472 -35.04 0.45 16.26
N LEU A 473 -34.51 -0.17 15.18
CA LEU A 473 -35.27 -1.02 14.28
C LEU A 473 -34.93 -2.50 14.51
N PHE A 474 -35.97 -3.31 14.56
CA PHE A 474 -35.84 -4.76 14.75
C PHE A 474 -36.59 -5.52 13.64
N TYR A 475 -36.05 -6.67 13.28
CA TYR A 475 -36.73 -7.70 12.49
C TYR A 475 -37.16 -8.84 13.40
N ASP A 476 -38.44 -9.20 13.31
CA ASP A 476 -39.04 -10.30 14.07
C ASP A 476 -39.66 -11.32 13.08
N ALA A 477 -39.06 -12.49 12.96
CA ALA A 477 -39.42 -13.48 11.96
C ALA A 477 -40.76 -14.20 12.26
N ASP A 478 -41.26 -14.20 13.51
CA ASP A 478 -42.48 -14.88 13.93
C ASP A 478 -43.47 -14.04 14.74
N GLY A 479 -43.21 -12.72 14.88
CA GLY A 479 -44.04 -11.76 15.57
C GLY A 479 -44.12 -12.06 17.07
N THR A 480 -45.32 -12.35 17.57
CA THR A 480 -45.51 -12.75 19.01
C THR A 480 -45.06 -14.19 19.28
N GLY A 481 -44.28 -14.82 18.41
CA GLY A 481 -43.74 -16.15 18.57
C GLY A 481 -42.66 -16.27 19.65
N LYS A 482 -41.81 -17.30 19.50
CA LYS A 482 -40.72 -17.57 20.46
C LYS A 482 -39.37 -17.04 20.03
N THR A 483 -39.22 -16.68 18.78
CA THR A 483 -37.98 -16.15 18.22
C THR A 483 -37.78 -14.73 18.72
N ALA A 484 -36.60 -14.41 19.21
CA ALA A 484 -36.30 -13.05 19.62
C ALA A 484 -36.10 -12.15 18.40
N ALA A 485 -36.69 -10.95 18.43
CA ALA A 485 -36.43 -9.92 17.42
C ALA A 485 -34.95 -9.53 17.37
N VAL A 486 -34.43 -9.33 16.17
CA VAL A 486 -33.00 -8.97 15.93
C VAL A 486 -32.94 -7.50 15.54
N GLN A 487 -32.16 -6.70 16.28
CA GLN A 487 -31.89 -5.32 15.90
C GLN A 487 -31.00 -5.33 14.65
N PHE A 488 -31.33 -4.51 13.64
CA PHE A 488 -30.55 -4.37 12.42
C PHE A 488 -30.15 -2.91 12.15
N ALA A 489 -30.89 -1.93 12.68
CA ALA A 489 -30.54 -0.54 12.52
C ALA A 489 -30.80 0.31 13.76
N GLN A 490 -30.18 1.49 13.79
CA GLN A 490 -30.38 2.56 14.73
C GLN A 490 -30.65 3.86 13.95
N LEU A 491 -31.85 4.40 14.07
CA LEU A 491 -32.24 5.69 13.50
C LEU A 491 -32.34 6.77 14.57
N ASP A 492 -32.67 7.99 14.15
CA ASP A 492 -33.05 9.06 15.05
C ASP A 492 -34.32 8.71 15.83
N LYS A 493 -34.42 9.26 17.03
CA LYS A 493 -35.60 9.07 17.88
C LYS A 493 -36.78 9.91 17.40
N ASN A 494 -37.97 9.42 17.70
CA ASN A 494 -39.24 10.11 17.49
C ASN A 494 -39.62 10.34 16.01
N LEU A 495 -39.03 9.59 15.08
CA LEU A 495 -39.47 9.60 13.69
C LEU A 495 -40.94 9.15 13.56
N SER A 496 -41.61 9.56 12.50
CA SER A 496 -42.99 9.17 12.21
C SER A 496 -43.04 8.09 11.12
N LEU A 497 -42.33 6.98 11.37
CA LEU A 497 -42.26 5.86 10.42
C LEU A 497 -43.58 5.13 10.28
N THR A 498 -43.81 4.64 9.08
CA THR A 498 -44.96 3.79 8.67
C THR A 498 -44.44 2.65 7.79
N ALA A 499 -45.27 1.73 7.40
CA ALA A 499 -44.90 0.64 6.46
C ALA A 499 -44.43 1.18 5.10
N SER A 500 -44.93 2.34 4.65
CA SER A 500 -44.50 2.95 3.38
C SER A 500 -43.10 3.51 3.33
N ASP A 501 -42.40 3.54 4.48
CA ASP A 501 -40.97 3.89 4.52
C ASP A 501 -40.06 2.68 4.25
N PHE A 502 -40.66 1.52 3.93
CA PHE A 502 -39.95 0.25 3.72
C PHE A 502 -40.43 -0.46 2.45
N ASP A 503 -39.49 -0.86 1.61
CA ASP A 503 -39.70 -1.72 0.44
C ASP A 503 -38.99 -3.06 0.65
N ILE A 504 -39.61 -4.13 0.12
CA ILE A 504 -39.01 -5.47 0.06
C ILE A 504 -38.40 -5.63 -1.33
N ILE A 505 -37.11 -5.93 -1.38
CA ILE A 505 -36.38 -6.20 -2.63
C ILE A 505 -35.96 -7.66 -2.70
N GLY A 506 -35.68 -8.17 -3.95
CA GLY A 506 -35.22 -9.53 -4.19
C GLY A 506 -34.11 -9.59 -5.21
#